data_494508a5d8bd4f5b47944ab66095746b
#
_entry.id   494508a5d8bd4f5b47944ab66095746b
#
_cell.length_a   1.000
_cell.length_b   1.000
_cell.length_c   1.000
_cell.angle_alpha   90.00
_cell.angle_beta   90.00
_cell.angle_gamma   90.00
#
_symmetry.space_group_name_H-M   'P 1'
#
loop_
_entity.id
_entity.type
_entity.pdbx_description
1 polymer ?
#
loop_
_entity_poly.entity_id
_entity_poly.type
_entity_poly.pdbx_seq_one_letter_code
_entity_poly.pdbx_strand_id
1 'polypeptide(L)'
;MFDKPLTSICAVALIAFFVCEAFGQEAIAEKASSSLSNYLANGDDTYQWEIMNQGKVGETRYAELRLTSQTWKSLVWKHQLFVLIPSTAKSNQDHGLLFITGGGWNEELETREPVKSGEDPPSLPGEARLFASMAEQFQTPIAVLMHVPFQPIFDGKYEDQIIAYTFQEFLKTGDPTWPLLLPMVKSAVRGMDSTQEYLKTQHQISIETFTISGASKRGWTTWLTGAVDERATAIAPMVIDVLNMVPQMEHQKFSWGDYSTEIDDYSERGIQEWMTTEKGKKLRQIVDPFSYRSQLTQPKLIMLGTNDAYWPVDALNLYWNQLEGQKHIIYVPNAGHGLDDLGRVFGTMHGFHRAARGLESMPQLKWEFEETGDGMTLTFKSDELPDSVSLWTATAESRDFREAKWSSKSIKVIDGQKLSVEVGRPKAGYRSFFLEASYDRNGLPMFLSTNLRVLSTEGESKPKQD
;
A
#
# COMPACT_ATOMS: atom_id res chain seq x y z
N MET A 1 -28.91 -38.86 -48.72
CA MET A 1 -28.39 -39.93 -47.88
C MET A 1 -27.16 -39.44 -47.15
N PHE A 2 -27.26 -39.24 -45.85
CA PHE A 2 -26.23 -38.91 -44.86
C PHE A 2 -25.51 -37.54 -44.93
N ASP A 3 -26.20 -36.55 -44.37
CA ASP A 3 -25.61 -35.41 -43.69
C ASP A 3 -25.08 -35.84 -42.31
N LYS A 4 -23.87 -35.45 -41.99
CA LYS A 4 -23.35 -35.40 -40.60
C LYS A 4 -22.76 -34.02 -40.30
N PRO A 5 -23.04 -33.41 -39.13
CA PRO A 5 -22.71 -32.02 -38.85
C PRO A 5 -21.28 -31.88 -38.34
N LEU A 6 -20.59 -30.90 -38.90
CA LEU A 6 -19.31 -30.35 -38.44
C LEU A 6 -19.53 -29.23 -37.43
N THR A 7 -19.88 -29.56 -36.19
CA THR A 7 -20.04 -28.52 -35.14
C THR A 7 -19.51 -28.92 -33.75
N SER A 8 -18.54 -29.83 -33.66
CA SER A 8 -18.02 -30.28 -32.35
C SER A 8 -16.53 -30.04 -32.10
N ILE A 9 -15.77 -29.42 -32.99
CA ILE A 9 -14.30 -29.29 -32.84
C ILE A 9 -13.88 -27.90 -32.31
N CYS A 10 -14.69 -26.84 -32.55
CA CYS A 10 -14.31 -25.49 -32.09
C CYS A 10 -14.58 -25.24 -30.58
N ALA A 11 -15.54 -25.95 -29.96
CA ALA A 11 -15.84 -25.74 -28.53
C ALA A 11 -14.81 -26.33 -27.57
N VAL A 12 -14.15 -27.42 -27.97
CA VAL A 12 -13.14 -28.08 -27.14
C VAL A 12 -11.80 -27.34 -27.13
N ALA A 13 -11.46 -26.67 -28.23
CA ALA A 13 -10.22 -25.87 -28.32
C ALA A 13 -10.29 -24.57 -27.50
N LEU A 14 -11.46 -23.91 -27.41
CA LEU A 14 -11.64 -22.71 -26.58
C LEU A 14 -11.61 -23.04 -25.08
N ILE A 15 -12.21 -24.16 -24.67
CA ILE A 15 -12.20 -24.58 -23.25
C ILE A 15 -10.76 -24.99 -22.82
N ALA A 16 -9.99 -25.61 -23.69
CA ALA A 16 -8.59 -25.96 -23.41
C ALA A 16 -7.67 -24.75 -23.28
N PHE A 17 -7.94 -23.65 -24.02
CA PHE A 17 -7.13 -22.41 -23.90
C PHE A 17 -7.44 -21.67 -22.62
N PHE A 18 -8.72 -21.52 -22.22
CA PHE A 18 -9.10 -20.88 -20.96
C PHE A 18 -8.67 -21.68 -19.73
N VAL A 19 -8.71 -23.01 -19.78
CA VAL A 19 -8.24 -23.87 -18.70
C VAL A 19 -6.73 -23.83 -18.58
N CYS A 20 -5.98 -23.72 -19.69
CA CYS A 20 -4.52 -23.64 -19.64
C CYS A 20 -4.02 -22.30 -19.10
N GLU A 21 -4.71 -21.16 -19.37
CA GLU A 21 -4.39 -19.86 -18.79
C GLU A 21 -4.74 -19.81 -17.29
N ALA A 22 -5.89 -20.38 -16.87
CA ALA A 22 -6.27 -20.44 -15.46
C ALA A 22 -5.29 -21.30 -14.64
N PHE A 23 -4.94 -22.48 -15.12
CA PHE A 23 -3.91 -23.31 -14.46
C PHE A 23 -2.51 -22.70 -14.48
N GLY A 24 -2.16 -21.97 -15.52
CA GLY A 24 -0.90 -21.24 -15.59
C GLY A 24 -0.83 -20.09 -14.58
N GLN A 25 -1.93 -19.38 -14.35
CA GLN A 25 -2.01 -18.28 -13.39
C GLN A 25 -2.05 -18.78 -11.94
N GLU A 26 -2.78 -19.84 -11.63
CA GLU A 26 -2.79 -20.47 -10.29
C GLU A 26 -1.41 -21.05 -9.93
N ALA A 27 -0.75 -21.75 -10.85
CA ALA A 27 0.60 -22.26 -10.64
C ALA A 27 1.66 -21.16 -10.46
N ILE A 28 1.47 -20.00 -11.10
CA ILE A 28 2.33 -18.81 -10.94
C ILE A 28 2.11 -18.18 -9.55
N ALA A 29 0.85 -18.02 -9.12
CA ALA A 29 0.51 -17.46 -7.81
C ALA A 29 1.00 -18.35 -6.66
N GLU A 30 0.79 -19.67 -6.74
CA GLU A 30 1.27 -20.62 -5.74
C GLU A 30 2.80 -20.64 -5.63
N LYS A 31 3.51 -20.53 -6.74
CA LYS A 31 4.97 -20.49 -6.76
C LYS A 31 5.54 -19.14 -6.25
N ALA A 32 4.85 -18.03 -6.49
CA ALA A 32 5.21 -16.73 -5.96
C ALA A 32 5.03 -16.68 -4.43
N SER A 33 3.89 -17.15 -3.92
CA SER A 33 3.63 -17.29 -2.49
C SER A 33 4.69 -18.16 -1.78
N SER A 34 5.15 -19.23 -2.42
CA SER A 34 6.13 -20.14 -1.81
C SER A 34 7.49 -19.50 -1.53
N SER A 35 7.99 -18.56 -2.35
CA SER A 35 9.31 -17.94 -2.13
C SER A 35 9.33 -17.02 -0.91
N LEU A 36 8.33 -16.17 -0.74
CA LEU A 36 8.21 -15.28 0.42
C LEU A 36 7.83 -16.07 1.67
N SER A 37 6.88 -17.02 1.59
CA SER A 37 6.49 -17.87 2.71
C SER A 37 7.65 -18.76 3.19
N ASN A 38 8.43 -19.31 2.25
CA ASN A 38 9.62 -20.08 2.60
C ASN A 38 10.68 -19.25 3.30
N TYR A 39 10.88 -17.99 2.85
CA TYR A 39 11.79 -17.08 3.52
C TYR A 39 11.37 -16.79 4.97
N LEU A 40 10.07 -16.55 5.19
CA LEU A 40 9.53 -16.30 6.53
C LEU A 40 9.62 -17.54 7.44
N ALA A 41 9.39 -18.74 6.88
CA ALA A 41 9.44 -20.00 7.61
C ALA A 41 10.86 -20.44 7.97
N ASN A 42 11.89 -19.90 7.28
CA ASN A 42 13.27 -20.21 7.63
C ASN A 42 13.57 -19.73 9.05
N GLY A 43 13.93 -20.66 9.92
CA GLY A 43 14.32 -20.42 11.30
C GLY A 43 15.45 -19.40 11.37
N ASP A 44 15.33 -18.49 12.32
CA ASP A 44 16.33 -17.46 12.61
C ASP A 44 16.36 -17.29 14.13
N ASP A 45 17.43 -17.79 14.75
CA ASP A 45 17.60 -17.78 16.21
C ASP A 45 17.99 -16.40 16.76
N THR A 46 18.09 -15.37 15.88
CA THR A 46 18.48 -14.01 16.28
C THR A 46 17.29 -13.16 16.73
N TYR A 47 16.05 -13.59 16.48
CA TYR A 47 14.87 -12.85 16.92
C TYR A 47 14.86 -12.64 18.43
N GLN A 48 14.83 -11.38 18.85
CA GLN A 48 14.68 -10.98 20.23
C GLN A 48 14.24 -9.52 20.32
N TRP A 49 13.70 -9.14 21.47
CA TRP A 49 13.42 -7.74 21.77
C TRP A 49 13.72 -7.43 23.23
N GLU A 50 14.04 -6.17 23.51
CA GLU A 50 14.26 -5.65 24.86
C GLU A 50 13.60 -4.28 25.02
N ILE A 51 13.17 -3.97 26.24
CA ILE A 51 12.58 -2.67 26.55
C ILE A 51 13.70 -1.65 26.77
N MET A 52 13.76 -0.65 25.90
CA MET A 52 14.73 0.43 25.97
C MET A 52 14.24 1.60 26.83
N ASN A 53 12.94 1.87 26.76
CA ASN A 53 12.32 3.00 27.42
C ASN A 53 10.83 2.79 27.59
N GLN A 54 10.24 3.36 28.66
CA GLN A 54 8.79 3.35 28.91
C GLN A 54 8.37 4.65 29.55
N GLY A 55 7.15 5.09 29.27
CA GLY A 55 6.63 6.32 29.84
C GLY A 55 5.22 6.65 29.41
N LYS A 56 4.91 7.94 29.46
CA LYS A 56 3.63 8.50 28.99
C LYS A 56 3.85 9.73 28.11
N VAL A 57 2.97 9.90 27.13
CA VAL A 57 2.79 11.13 26.35
C VAL A 57 1.31 11.51 26.45
N GLY A 58 1.00 12.56 27.19
CA GLY A 58 -0.37 12.83 27.60
C GLY A 58 -0.92 11.65 28.40
N GLU A 59 -2.07 11.09 27.99
CA GLU A 59 -2.67 9.92 28.62
C GLU A 59 -2.16 8.59 28.05
N THR A 60 -1.53 8.61 26.86
CA THR A 60 -1.03 7.41 26.18
C THR A 60 0.22 6.89 26.89
N ARG A 61 0.21 5.62 27.29
CA ARG A 61 1.41 4.89 27.71
C ARG A 61 2.21 4.47 26.48
N TYR A 62 3.52 4.45 26.59
CA TYR A 62 4.37 3.94 25.53
C TYR A 62 5.49 3.04 26.06
N ALA A 63 5.93 2.15 25.21
CA ALA A 63 7.22 1.50 25.33
C ALA A 63 7.99 1.67 24.02
N GLU A 64 9.29 1.83 24.13
CA GLU A 64 10.24 1.70 23.07
C GLU A 64 10.96 0.37 23.22
N LEU A 65 10.88 -0.47 22.22
CA LEU A 65 11.56 -1.76 22.16
C LEU A 65 12.69 -1.68 21.13
N ARG A 66 13.87 -2.25 21.46
CA ARG A 66 14.89 -2.61 20.49
C ARG A 66 14.54 -4.00 19.98
N LEU A 67 14.09 -4.08 18.75
CA LEU A 67 13.73 -5.32 18.08
C LEU A 67 14.89 -5.79 17.21
N THR A 68 15.44 -6.98 17.44
CA THR A 68 16.27 -7.69 16.48
C THR A 68 15.34 -8.63 15.69
N SER A 69 15.09 -8.33 14.42
CA SER A 69 14.08 -9.06 13.64
C SER A 69 14.65 -10.33 12.99
N GLN A 70 15.89 -10.29 12.56
CA GLN A 70 16.53 -11.39 11.83
C GLN A 70 18.01 -11.13 11.54
N THR A 71 18.69 -12.17 11.06
CA THR A 71 19.96 -12.04 10.33
C THR A 71 19.73 -12.28 8.84
N TRP A 72 20.07 -11.31 7.99
CA TRP A 72 19.98 -11.39 6.54
C TRP A 72 21.29 -11.00 5.87
N LYS A 73 21.84 -11.86 5.00
CA LYS A 73 23.13 -11.64 4.33
C LYS A 73 24.26 -11.25 5.32
N SER A 74 24.32 -11.95 6.46
CA SER A 74 25.25 -11.70 7.57
C SER A 74 25.05 -10.36 8.29
N LEU A 75 23.99 -9.61 8.00
CA LEU A 75 23.63 -8.38 8.67
C LEU A 75 22.53 -8.67 9.70
N VAL A 76 22.75 -8.28 10.95
CA VAL A 76 21.72 -8.35 12.00
C VAL A 76 20.83 -7.13 11.89
N TRP A 77 19.55 -7.34 11.63
CA TRP A 77 18.57 -6.27 11.46
C TRP A 77 17.96 -5.85 12.77
N LYS A 78 18.10 -4.59 13.10
CA LYS A 78 17.58 -3.97 14.32
C LYS A 78 16.63 -2.83 14.00
N HIS A 79 15.64 -2.65 14.86
CA HIS A 79 14.58 -1.65 14.70
C HIS A 79 14.25 -1.02 16.05
N GLN A 80 13.82 0.25 16.04
CA GLN A 80 13.03 0.80 17.11
C GLN A 80 11.57 0.40 16.86
N LEU A 81 10.92 -0.15 17.85
CA LEU A 81 9.50 -0.47 17.84
C LEU A 81 8.82 0.25 18.98
N PHE A 82 8.03 1.27 18.67
CA PHE A 82 7.22 1.96 19.68
C PHE A 82 5.86 1.30 19.78
N VAL A 83 5.48 0.88 21.00
CA VAL A 83 4.14 0.36 21.29
C VAL A 83 3.41 1.41 22.10
N LEU A 84 2.35 1.99 21.53
CA LEU A 84 1.56 3.10 22.05
C LEU A 84 0.21 2.55 22.53
N ILE A 85 -0.10 2.72 23.80
CA ILE A 85 -1.25 2.11 24.45
C ILE A 85 -2.17 3.25 24.94
N PRO A 86 -3.34 3.46 24.30
CA PRO A 86 -4.25 4.51 24.69
C PRO A 86 -4.82 4.28 26.10
N SER A 87 -5.26 5.36 26.74
CA SER A 87 -5.90 5.31 28.06
C SER A 87 -7.13 4.41 28.09
N THR A 88 -7.81 4.26 26.95
CA THR A 88 -9.02 3.46 26.76
C THR A 88 -8.76 2.00 26.46
N ALA A 89 -7.49 1.57 26.32
CA ALA A 89 -7.17 0.18 26.00
C ALA A 89 -7.68 -0.80 27.08
N LYS A 90 -8.31 -1.89 26.62
CA LYS A 90 -8.91 -2.92 27.47
C LYS A 90 -8.26 -4.28 27.22
N SER A 91 -8.36 -5.18 28.18
CA SER A 91 -7.84 -6.54 28.07
C SER A 91 -8.50 -7.39 26.97
N ASN A 92 -9.74 -7.06 26.59
CA ASN A 92 -10.47 -7.74 25.50
C ASN A 92 -10.29 -7.06 24.13
N GLN A 93 -9.30 -6.21 23.96
CA GLN A 93 -8.98 -5.60 22.68
C GLN A 93 -8.13 -6.57 21.87
N ASP A 94 -8.63 -6.98 20.72
CA ASP A 94 -8.07 -8.05 19.89
C ASP A 94 -7.43 -7.54 18.58
N HIS A 95 -7.57 -6.23 18.26
CA HIS A 95 -7.08 -5.65 17.03
C HIS A 95 -6.22 -4.41 17.29
N GLY A 96 -5.05 -4.36 16.65
CA GLY A 96 -4.11 -3.25 16.71
C GLY A 96 -3.83 -2.63 15.35
N LEU A 97 -3.01 -1.58 15.32
CA LEU A 97 -2.48 -0.99 14.09
C LEU A 97 -0.95 -1.11 14.12
N LEU A 98 -0.36 -1.66 13.05
CA LEU A 98 1.08 -1.62 12.79
C LEU A 98 1.36 -0.59 11.70
N PHE A 99 2.14 0.43 12.03
CA PHE A 99 2.63 1.42 11.07
C PHE A 99 4.13 1.18 10.81
N ILE A 100 4.48 0.93 9.55
CA ILE A 100 5.85 0.66 9.12
C ILE A 100 6.45 1.95 8.57
N THR A 101 7.58 2.38 9.13
CA THR A 101 8.27 3.61 8.73
C THR A 101 9.76 3.39 8.46
N GLY A 102 10.37 4.36 7.80
CA GLY A 102 11.79 4.35 7.45
C GLY A 102 12.70 4.80 8.57
N GLY A 103 13.83 5.33 8.18
CA GLY A 103 14.90 5.83 9.04
C GLY A 103 16.19 5.03 8.88
N GLY A 104 17.30 5.58 9.39
CA GLY A 104 18.60 4.93 9.38
C GLY A 104 18.99 4.43 10.77
N TRP A 105 19.63 3.27 10.85
CA TRP A 105 20.25 2.77 12.06
C TRP A 105 21.64 3.37 12.20
N ASN A 106 22.02 3.84 13.38
CA ASN A 106 23.28 4.51 13.61
C ASN A 106 23.96 4.01 14.90
N GLU A 107 25.18 4.50 15.15
CA GLU A 107 25.98 4.11 16.30
C GLU A 107 25.32 4.49 17.64
N GLU A 108 24.60 5.62 17.69
CA GLU A 108 23.89 6.04 18.89
C GLU A 108 22.77 5.03 19.26
N LEU A 109 21.99 4.58 18.28
CA LEU A 109 20.96 3.56 18.49
C LEU A 109 21.57 2.20 18.83
N GLU A 110 22.73 1.88 18.23
CA GLU A 110 23.44 0.61 18.48
C GLU A 110 23.96 0.51 19.91
N THR A 111 24.56 1.58 20.41
CA THR A 111 25.26 1.61 21.70
C THR A 111 24.40 2.06 22.87
N ARG A 112 23.20 2.55 22.61
CA ARG A 112 22.30 3.07 23.64
C ARG A 112 21.86 1.96 24.60
N GLU A 113 22.01 2.22 25.89
CA GLU A 113 21.56 1.34 26.97
C GLU A 113 20.10 1.60 27.33
N PRO A 114 19.39 0.58 27.85
CA PRO A 114 18.05 0.77 28.42
C PRO A 114 18.04 1.82 29.54
N VAL A 115 16.97 2.65 29.53
CA VAL A 115 16.77 3.66 30.59
C VAL A 115 16.50 2.96 31.93
N LYS A 116 17.27 3.32 32.97
CA LYS A 116 17.13 2.73 34.29
C LYS A 116 15.92 3.30 35.04
N SER A 117 15.36 2.49 35.92
CA SER A 117 14.25 2.92 36.76
C SER A 117 14.62 4.16 37.57
N GLY A 118 13.83 5.23 37.44
CA GLY A 118 14.05 6.51 38.13
C GLY A 118 14.84 7.54 37.36
N GLU A 119 15.33 7.22 36.16
CA GLU A 119 15.90 8.17 35.22
C GLU A 119 14.81 8.81 34.35
N ASP A 120 14.97 10.08 33.98
CA ASP A 120 14.06 10.74 33.05
C ASP A 120 14.20 10.13 31.63
N PRO A 121 13.09 9.69 31.04
CA PRO A 121 13.15 9.11 29.71
C PRO A 121 13.55 10.15 28.66
N PRO A 122 14.32 9.77 27.63
CA PRO A 122 14.58 10.65 26.50
C PRO A 122 13.28 11.06 25.81
N SER A 123 13.26 12.23 25.18
CA SER A 123 12.09 12.68 24.46
C SER A 123 11.76 11.74 23.29
N LEU A 124 10.50 11.38 23.12
CA LEU A 124 10.07 10.59 21.98
C LEU A 124 10.33 11.34 20.65
N PRO A 125 10.71 10.62 19.59
CA PRO A 125 10.72 11.17 18.24
C PRO A 125 9.37 11.81 17.88
N GLY A 126 9.40 12.86 17.02
CA GLY A 126 8.19 13.57 16.62
C GLY A 126 7.11 12.66 16.03
N GLU A 127 7.51 11.69 15.24
CA GLU A 127 6.63 10.67 14.65
C GLU A 127 5.92 9.85 15.76
N ALA A 128 6.66 9.36 16.74
CA ALA A 128 6.06 8.59 17.85
C ALA A 128 5.04 9.41 18.66
N ARG A 129 5.25 10.73 18.83
CA ARG A 129 4.27 11.62 19.46
C ARG A 129 2.99 11.77 18.65
N LEU A 130 3.09 11.89 17.33
CA LEU A 130 1.93 11.92 16.45
C LEU A 130 1.10 10.64 16.62
N PHE A 131 1.75 9.49 16.57
CA PHE A 131 1.07 8.20 16.74
C PHE A 131 0.51 7.99 18.16
N ALA A 132 1.09 8.61 19.20
CA ALA A 132 0.50 8.61 20.54
C ALA A 132 -0.88 9.32 20.56
N SER A 133 -0.98 10.46 19.88
CA SER A 133 -2.28 11.14 19.69
C SER A 133 -3.25 10.30 18.86
N MET A 134 -2.75 9.63 17.82
CA MET A 134 -3.57 8.71 17.02
C MET A 134 -4.10 7.55 17.86
N ALA A 135 -3.29 6.97 18.74
CA ALA A 135 -3.71 5.85 19.59
C ALA A 135 -4.91 6.22 20.47
N GLU A 136 -4.93 7.43 21.07
CA GLU A 136 -6.07 7.92 21.84
C GLU A 136 -7.32 8.12 20.95
N GLN A 137 -7.17 8.76 19.80
CA GLN A 137 -8.29 9.01 18.89
C GLN A 137 -8.87 7.72 18.31
N PHE A 138 -8.03 6.78 17.91
CA PHE A 138 -8.42 5.48 17.33
C PHE A 138 -8.87 4.49 18.41
N GLN A 139 -8.59 4.80 19.68
CA GLN A 139 -8.89 3.93 20.83
C GLN A 139 -8.34 2.50 20.62
N THR A 140 -7.09 2.42 20.15
CA THR A 140 -6.43 1.15 19.79
C THR A 140 -4.93 1.23 20.07
N PRO A 141 -4.29 0.14 20.49
CA PRO A 141 -2.84 0.07 20.52
C PRO A 141 -2.27 0.26 19.11
N ILE A 142 -1.24 1.11 19.01
CA ILE A 142 -0.51 1.37 17.77
C ILE A 142 0.95 0.96 17.96
N ALA A 143 1.44 0.11 17.07
CA ALA A 143 2.84 -0.20 16.96
C ALA A 143 3.46 0.59 15.80
N VAL A 144 4.57 1.28 16.04
CA VAL A 144 5.33 2.02 15.02
C VAL A 144 6.69 1.34 14.88
N LEU A 145 6.87 0.63 13.76
CA LEU A 145 8.09 -0.07 13.43
C LEU A 145 8.96 0.82 12.56
N MET A 146 10.06 1.30 13.12
CA MET A 146 11.01 2.19 12.45
C MET A 146 12.19 1.43 11.82
N HIS A 147 12.93 2.12 10.96
CA HIS A 147 14.15 1.61 10.30
C HIS A 147 13.89 0.38 9.42
N VAL A 148 12.82 0.40 8.63
CA VAL A 148 12.56 -0.60 7.59
C VAL A 148 12.74 0.04 6.21
N PRO A 149 13.77 -0.38 5.46
CA PRO A 149 14.78 -1.40 5.77
C PRO A 149 15.79 -0.95 6.82
N PHE A 150 16.52 -1.92 7.40
CA PHE A 150 17.73 -1.66 8.16
C PHE A 150 18.79 -1.07 7.23
N GLN A 151 19.20 0.16 7.49
CA GLN A 151 20.10 0.94 6.60
C GLN A 151 20.93 1.95 7.40
N PRO A 152 22.13 2.38 6.88
CA PRO A 152 22.72 2.04 5.58
C PRO A 152 23.33 0.64 5.56
N ILE A 153 23.32 -0.01 4.39
CA ILE A 153 23.99 -1.29 4.15
C ILE A 153 24.65 -1.30 2.76
N PHE A 154 25.47 -2.32 2.46
CA PHE A 154 26.14 -2.48 1.16
C PHE A 154 26.86 -1.22 0.67
N ASP A 155 27.92 -0.82 1.39
CA ASP A 155 28.72 0.38 1.13
C ASP A 155 27.92 1.69 1.25
N GLY A 156 27.08 1.80 2.27
CA GLY A 156 26.39 3.04 2.62
C GLY A 156 25.16 3.35 1.79
N LYS A 157 24.55 2.35 1.12
CA LYS A 157 23.32 2.54 0.35
C LYS A 157 22.11 2.73 1.25
N TYR A 158 21.14 3.49 0.74
CA TYR A 158 19.86 3.78 1.36
C TYR A 158 18.70 3.50 0.41
N GLU A 159 17.54 3.20 0.95
CA GLU A 159 16.23 3.24 0.27
C GLU A 159 16.20 2.46 -1.06
N ASP A 160 15.80 3.11 -2.16
CA ASP A 160 15.70 2.52 -3.49
C ASP A 160 17.03 2.00 -4.01
N GLN A 161 18.16 2.61 -3.61
CA GLN A 161 19.51 2.12 -3.96
C GLN A 161 19.73 0.70 -3.46
N ILE A 162 19.25 0.36 -2.25
CA ILE A 162 19.38 -1.00 -1.71
C ILE A 162 18.45 -1.95 -2.46
N ILE A 163 17.19 -1.55 -2.70
CA ILE A 163 16.22 -2.41 -3.41
C ILE A 163 16.74 -2.73 -4.80
N ALA A 164 17.13 -1.72 -5.56
CA ALA A 164 17.64 -1.87 -6.92
C ALA A 164 18.94 -2.70 -6.95
N TYR A 165 19.87 -2.49 -6.00
CA TYR A 165 21.05 -3.31 -5.85
C TYR A 165 20.70 -4.78 -5.61
N THR A 166 19.77 -5.07 -4.69
CA THR A 166 19.39 -6.45 -4.37
C THR A 166 18.63 -7.14 -5.49
N PHE A 167 17.87 -6.39 -6.29
CA PHE A 167 17.25 -6.91 -7.52
C PHE A 167 18.32 -7.29 -8.55
N GLN A 168 19.33 -6.43 -8.73
CA GLN A 168 20.46 -6.72 -9.61
C GLN A 168 21.23 -7.97 -9.15
N GLU A 169 21.47 -8.14 -7.87
CA GLU A 169 22.13 -9.34 -7.32
C GLU A 169 21.30 -10.61 -7.53
N PHE A 170 19.97 -10.52 -7.34
CA PHE A 170 19.07 -11.63 -7.72
C PHE A 170 19.17 -11.97 -9.21
N LEU A 171 19.13 -10.96 -10.09
CA LEU A 171 19.21 -11.17 -11.55
C LEU A 171 20.53 -11.79 -11.99
N LYS A 172 21.64 -11.46 -11.29
CA LYS A 172 22.97 -12.06 -11.53
C LYS A 172 23.06 -13.50 -11.05
N THR A 173 22.67 -13.74 -9.78
CA THR A 173 22.93 -15.00 -9.07
C THR A 173 21.80 -16.02 -9.18
N GLY A 174 20.55 -15.56 -9.33
CA GLY A 174 19.36 -16.40 -9.24
C GLY A 174 18.98 -16.80 -7.81
N ASP A 175 19.69 -16.33 -6.79
CA ASP A 175 19.40 -16.61 -5.38
C ASP A 175 18.15 -15.87 -4.92
N PRO A 176 17.04 -16.58 -4.61
CA PRO A 176 15.75 -15.97 -4.29
C PRO A 176 15.73 -15.25 -2.93
N THR A 177 16.81 -15.32 -2.15
CA THR A 177 16.92 -14.64 -0.85
C THR A 177 17.50 -13.23 -0.95
N TRP A 178 17.88 -12.77 -2.15
CA TRP A 178 18.43 -11.43 -2.35
C TRP A 178 17.43 -10.29 -2.25
N PRO A 179 16.18 -10.39 -2.80
CA PRO A 179 15.29 -9.23 -2.83
C PRO A 179 15.03 -8.65 -1.44
N LEU A 180 15.32 -7.35 -1.26
CA LEU A 180 15.23 -6.65 0.01
C LEU A 180 13.82 -6.66 0.63
N LEU A 181 12.79 -6.79 -0.20
CA LEU A 181 11.40 -6.86 0.29
C LEU A 181 11.17 -8.06 1.23
N LEU A 182 11.94 -9.14 1.07
CA LEU A 182 11.82 -10.33 1.93
C LEU A 182 12.15 -10.01 3.40
N PRO A 183 13.36 -9.48 3.72
CA PRO A 183 13.67 -9.08 5.09
C PRO A 183 12.81 -7.91 5.59
N MET A 184 12.35 -7.00 4.72
CA MET A 184 11.41 -5.94 5.11
C MET A 184 10.07 -6.52 5.60
N VAL A 185 9.51 -7.51 4.90
CA VAL A 185 8.29 -8.21 5.32
C VAL A 185 8.54 -8.98 6.62
N LYS A 186 9.65 -9.69 6.75
CA LYS A 186 9.99 -10.41 8.00
C LYS A 186 10.11 -9.44 9.18
N SER A 187 10.62 -8.22 8.97
CA SER A 187 10.64 -7.20 10.03
C SER A 187 9.24 -6.80 10.48
N ALA A 188 8.28 -6.66 9.54
CA ALA A 188 6.89 -6.36 9.88
C ALA A 188 6.22 -7.52 10.65
N VAL A 189 6.45 -8.77 10.23
CA VAL A 189 5.99 -9.98 10.95
C VAL A 189 6.54 -10.00 12.38
N ARG A 190 7.85 -9.78 12.56
CA ARG A 190 8.50 -9.73 13.88
C ARG A 190 8.05 -8.52 14.71
N GLY A 191 7.72 -7.41 14.07
CA GLY A 191 7.09 -6.26 14.73
C GLY A 191 5.72 -6.62 15.34
N MET A 192 4.91 -7.40 14.63
CA MET A 192 3.65 -7.93 15.18
C MET A 192 3.89 -8.91 16.33
N ASP A 193 4.84 -9.86 16.17
CA ASP A 193 5.20 -10.82 17.24
C ASP A 193 5.57 -10.08 18.53
N SER A 194 6.51 -9.15 18.45
CA SER A 194 7.01 -8.38 19.61
C SER A 194 5.93 -7.51 20.23
N THR A 195 5.05 -6.92 19.43
CA THR A 195 3.91 -6.12 19.91
C THR A 195 2.92 -6.99 20.71
N GLN A 196 2.58 -8.16 20.19
CA GLN A 196 1.70 -9.13 20.84
C GLN A 196 2.31 -9.63 22.16
N GLU A 197 3.57 -10.04 22.14
CA GLU A 197 4.29 -10.52 23.32
C GLU A 197 4.40 -9.45 24.40
N TYR A 198 4.78 -8.21 24.04
CA TYR A 198 4.89 -7.08 24.96
C TYR A 198 3.52 -6.73 25.60
N LEU A 199 2.49 -6.53 24.79
CA LEU A 199 1.16 -6.18 25.26
C LEU A 199 0.57 -7.26 26.19
N LYS A 200 0.76 -8.53 25.84
CA LYS A 200 0.27 -9.66 26.63
C LYS A 200 1.01 -9.78 27.95
N THR A 201 2.35 -9.72 27.93
CA THR A 201 3.17 -9.96 29.13
C THR A 201 3.18 -8.80 30.10
N GLN A 202 3.18 -7.56 29.60
CA GLN A 202 3.32 -6.36 30.42
C GLN A 202 1.97 -5.70 30.76
N HIS A 203 0.94 -5.90 29.94
CA HIS A 203 -0.34 -5.18 30.08
C HIS A 203 -1.58 -6.09 30.09
N GLN A 204 -1.44 -7.40 29.88
CA GLN A 204 -2.55 -8.36 29.80
C GLN A 204 -3.56 -7.99 28.68
N ILE A 205 -3.06 -7.37 27.61
CA ILE A 205 -3.82 -7.04 26.39
C ILE A 205 -3.44 -8.05 25.30
N SER A 206 -4.43 -8.74 24.74
CA SER A 206 -4.21 -9.80 23.72
C SER A 206 -4.66 -9.31 22.35
N ILE A 207 -3.73 -8.71 21.58
CA ILE A 207 -3.98 -8.37 20.17
C ILE A 207 -3.79 -9.63 19.33
N GLU A 208 -4.78 -9.97 18.53
CA GLU A 208 -4.74 -11.14 17.62
C GLU A 208 -4.51 -10.74 16.17
N THR A 209 -5.05 -9.59 15.77
CA THR A 209 -5.02 -9.12 14.38
C THR A 209 -4.59 -7.65 14.26
N PHE A 210 -4.22 -7.25 13.05
CA PHE A 210 -3.71 -5.91 12.78
C PHE A 210 -4.29 -5.30 11.50
N THR A 211 -4.51 -3.99 11.54
CA THR A 211 -4.43 -3.15 10.34
C THR A 211 -2.96 -2.83 10.11
N ILE A 212 -2.44 -3.05 8.90
CA ILE A 212 -1.05 -2.71 8.56
C ILE A 212 -1.02 -1.53 7.61
N SER A 213 -0.13 -0.58 7.84
CA SER A 213 0.07 0.57 6.97
C SER A 213 1.54 0.97 6.88
N GLY A 214 1.89 1.66 5.81
CA GLY A 214 3.20 2.23 5.56
C GLY A 214 3.20 2.95 4.22
N ALA A 215 4.14 3.88 4.04
CA ALA A 215 4.25 4.69 2.85
C ALA A 215 5.41 4.27 1.95
N SER A 216 5.26 4.42 0.63
CA SER A 216 6.31 4.15 -0.36
C SER A 216 6.79 2.69 -0.27
N LYS A 217 8.09 2.43 -0.08
CA LYS A 217 8.65 1.09 0.11
C LYS A 217 8.02 0.34 1.28
N ARG A 218 7.55 1.04 2.31
CA ARG A 218 6.82 0.46 3.46
C ARG A 218 5.37 0.15 3.10
N GLY A 219 4.78 0.89 2.17
CA GLY A 219 3.51 0.52 1.53
C GLY A 219 3.66 -0.75 0.67
N TRP A 220 4.80 -0.91 0.00
CA TRP A 220 5.14 -2.16 -0.69
C TRP A 220 5.28 -3.33 0.30
N THR A 221 5.98 -3.11 1.41
CA THR A 221 6.05 -4.07 2.52
C THR A 221 4.65 -4.38 3.08
N THR A 222 3.77 -3.38 3.22
CA THR A 222 2.37 -3.54 3.66
C THR A 222 1.60 -4.49 2.75
N TRP A 223 1.67 -4.31 1.43
CA TRP A 223 1.05 -5.20 0.46
C TRP A 223 1.52 -6.65 0.62
N LEU A 224 2.84 -6.85 0.66
CA LEU A 224 3.42 -8.19 0.74
C LEU A 224 3.17 -8.86 2.11
N THR A 225 3.19 -8.10 3.21
CA THR A 225 2.83 -8.62 4.54
C THR A 225 1.37 -9.07 4.57
N GLY A 226 0.47 -8.26 4.00
CA GLY A 226 -0.95 -8.62 3.87
C GLY A 226 -1.21 -9.89 3.04
N ALA A 227 -0.29 -10.24 2.14
CA ALA A 227 -0.42 -11.46 1.34
C ALA A 227 0.03 -12.74 2.06
N VAL A 228 0.82 -12.65 3.13
CA VAL A 228 1.52 -13.81 3.70
C VAL A 228 1.32 -14.00 5.21
N ASP A 229 0.75 -13.04 5.92
CA ASP A 229 0.48 -13.14 7.36
C ASP A 229 -1.01 -12.93 7.63
N GLU A 230 -1.69 -13.96 8.11
CA GLU A 230 -3.14 -13.96 8.36
C GLU A 230 -3.58 -12.97 9.43
N ARG A 231 -2.67 -12.50 10.29
CA ARG A 231 -2.93 -11.44 11.28
C ARG A 231 -3.15 -10.08 10.62
N ALA A 232 -2.70 -9.89 9.38
CA ALA A 232 -2.95 -8.67 8.59
C ALA A 232 -4.37 -8.71 8.02
N THR A 233 -5.39 -8.48 8.85
CA THR A 233 -6.81 -8.56 8.47
C THR A 233 -7.33 -7.31 7.76
N ALA A 234 -6.53 -6.24 7.71
CA ALA A 234 -6.76 -5.05 6.89
C ALA A 234 -5.42 -4.42 6.50
N ILE A 235 -5.32 -3.83 5.31
CA ILE A 235 -4.11 -3.15 4.86
C ILE A 235 -4.41 -1.76 4.30
N ALA A 236 -3.51 -0.81 4.56
CA ALA A 236 -3.63 0.56 4.11
C ALA A 236 -2.30 1.06 3.50
N PRO A 237 -1.90 0.57 2.32
CA PRO A 237 -0.68 1.02 1.63
C PRO A 237 -0.83 2.44 1.13
N MET A 238 0.22 3.26 1.32
CA MET A 238 0.27 4.66 0.90
C MET A 238 1.33 4.88 -0.17
N VAL A 239 1.02 5.69 -1.16
CA VAL A 239 1.91 6.19 -2.22
C VAL A 239 2.80 5.11 -2.84
N ILE A 240 2.19 3.98 -3.18
CA ILE A 240 2.89 2.85 -3.81
C ILE A 240 1.99 2.19 -4.86
N ASP A 241 2.08 2.66 -6.08
CA ASP A 241 1.27 2.24 -7.22
C ASP A 241 2.04 1.27 -8.13
N VAL A 242 2.85 0.37 -7.50
CA VAL A 242 3.84 -0.50 -8.15
C VAL A 242 3.25 -1.78 -8.73
N LEU A 243 2.01 -2.15 -8.36
CA LEU A 243 1.39 -3.42 -8.73
C LEU A 243 1.27 -3.58 -10.26
N ASN A 244 1.53 -4.80 -10.74
CA ASN A 244 1.55 -5.10 -12.18
C ASN A 244 2.70 -4.39 -12.91
N MET A 245 3.93 -4.63 -12.45
CA MET A 245 5.14 -3.85 -12.78
C MET A 245 5.39 -3.64 -14.27
N VAL A 246 5.15 -4.62 -15.15
CA VAL A 246 5.45 -4.46 -16.59
C VAL A 246 4.54 -3.41 -17.22
N PRO A 247 3.21 -3.50 -17.14
CA PRO A 247 2.33 -2.42 -17.60
C PRO A 247 2.59 -1.08 -16.94
N GLN A 248 3.03 -1.03 -15.67
CA GLN A 248 3.40 0.22 -15.00
C GLN A 248 4.58 0.92 -15.69
N MET A 249 5.61 0.18 -16.08
CA MET A 249 6.76 0.76 -16.78
C MET A 249 6.39 1.26 -18.18
N GLU A 250 5.56 0.53 -18.90
CA GLU A 250 5.01 0.95 -20.18
C GLU A 250 4.13 2.22 -20.03
N HIS A 251 3.36 2.28 -18.97
CA HIS A 251 2.49 3.41 -18.68
C HIS A 251 3.25 4.68 -18.31
N GLN A 252 4.40 4.59 -17.64
CA GLN A 252 5.28 5.74 -17.43
C GLN A 252 5.77 6.32 -18.75
N LYS A 253 6.31 5.47 -19.66
CA LYS A 253 6.74 5.91 -20.99
C LYS A 253 5.59 6.49 -21.82
N PHE A 254 4.42 5.89 -21.77
CA PHE A 254 3.23 6.41 -22.44
C PHE A 254 2.82 7.80 -21.88
N SER A 255 2.92 8.00 -20.59
CA SER A 255 2.47 9.22 -19.93
C SER A 255 3.49 10.34 -19.96
N TRP A 256 4.77 10.02 -19.82
CA TRP A 256 5.85 10.99 -19.63
C TRP A 256 6.93 10.96 -20.71
N GLY A 257 6.86 10.01 -21.64
CA GLY A 257 7.86 9.81 -22.69
C GLY A 257 9.08 9.00 -22.23
N ASP A 258 9.32 8.89 -20.93
CA ASP A 258 10.38 8.11 -20.29
C ASP A 258 9.97 7.66 -18.89
N TYR A 259 10.84 6.96 -18.21
CA TYR A 259 10.67 6.61 -16.81
C TYR A 259 10.75 7.85 -15.90
N SER A 260 10.14 7.78 -14.72
CA SER A 260 10.33 8.80 -13.70
C SER A 260 11.77 8.86 -13.22
N THR A 261 12.29 10.06 -13.00
CA THR A 261 13.59 10.26 -12.34
C THR A 261 13.61 9.73 -10.90
N GLU A 262 12.45 9.61 -10.25
CA GLU A 262 12.34 9.02 -8.91
C GLU A 262 12.69 7.53 -8.85
N ILE A 263 12.75 6.85 -10.01
CA ILE A 263 13.16 5.45 -10.12
C ILE A 263 14.52 5.27 -10.84
N ASP A 264 15.35 6.31 -10.88
CA ASP A 264 16.68 6.25 -11.55
C ASP A 264 17.59 5.18 -10.95
N ASP A 265 17.52 4.92 -9.65
CA ASP A 265 18.25 3.83 -9.01
C ASP A 265 18.04 2.46 -9.68
N TYR A 266 16.85 2.22 -10.23
CA TYR A 266 16.49 1.01 -10.97
C TYR A 266 16.87 1.13 -12.45
N SER A 267 16.63 2.29 -13.07
CA SER A 267 16.87 2.53 -14.50
C SER A 267 18.36 2.49 -14.81
N GLU A 268 19.21 3.10 -14.00
CA GLU A 268 20.67 3.08 -14.12
C GLU A 268 21.26 1.66 -14.02
N ARG A 269 20.53 0.73 -13.39
CA ARG A 269 20.91 -0.69 -13.27
C ARG A 269 20.29 -1.58 -14.34
N GLY A 270 19.50 -0.99 -15.25
CA GLY A 270 18.82 -1.73 -16.31
C GLY A 270 17.77 -2.71 -15.78
N ILE A 271 17.15 -2.45 -14.62
CA ILE A 271 16.17 -3.38 -14.02
C ILE A 271 14.94 -3.53 -14.92
N GLN A 272 14.49 -2.46 -15.57
CA GLN A 272 13.30 -2.47 -16.42
C GLN A 272 13.46 -3.37 -17.65
N GLU A 273 14.67 -3.44 -18.25
CA GLU A 273 14.98 -4.30 -19.38
C GLU A 273 14.90 -5.79 -19.02
N TRP A 274 15.14 -6.12 -17.76
CA TRP A 274 15.02 -7.50 -17.28
C TRP A 274 13.58 -7.93 -17.01
N MET A 275 12.66 -6.99 -16.78
CA MET A 275 11.30 -7.29 -16.31
C MET A 275 10.52 -8.27 -17.18
N THR A 276 10.73 -8.27 -18.50
CA THR A 276 10.06 -9.18 -19.45
C THR A 276 10.81 -10.51 -19.66
N THR A 277 12.03 -10.64 -19.14
CA THR A 277 12.82 -11.88 -19.26
C THR A 277 12.36 -12.93 -18.25
N GLU A 278 12.76 -14.20 -18.44
CA GLU A 278 12.46 -15.29 -17.48
C GLU A 278 13.01 -15.01 -16.07
N LYS A 279 14.18 -14.37 -15.95
CA LYS A 279 14.71 -13.98 -14.64
C LYS A 279 13.90 -12.83 -14.02
N GLY A 280 13.53 -11.83 -14.82
CA GLY A 280 12.66 -10.73 -14.36
C GLY A 280 11.27 -11.23 -13.96
N LYS A 281 10.70 -12.20 -14.69
CA LYS A 281 9.45 -12.84 -14.31
C LYS A 281 9.55 -13.52 -12.93
N LYS A 282 10.64 -14.23 -12.65
CA LYS A 282 10.90 -14.81 -11.33
C LYS A 282 11.05 -13.74 -10.24
N LEU A 283 11.72 -12.61 -10.53
CA LEU A 283 11.82 -11.48 -9.60
C LEU A 283 10.43 -10.92 -9.28
N ARG A 284 9.63 -10.61 -10.30
CA ARG A 284 8.26 -10.12 -10.12
C ARG A 284 7.38 -11.09 -9.32
N GLN A 285 7.53 -12.39 -9.51
CA GLN A 285 6.84 -13.40 -8.69
C GLN A 285 7.18 -13.30 -7.20
N ILE A 286 8.33 -12.73 -6.83
CA ILE A 286 8.74 -12.55 -5.44
C ILE A 286 8.32 -11.18 -4.91
N VAL A 287 8.48 -10.12 -5.70
CA VAL A 287 8.42 -8.75 -5.19
C VAL A 287 7.18 -7.97 -5.64
N ASP A 288 6.53 -8.34 -6.76
CA ASP A 288 5.34 -7.64 -7.24
C ASP A 288 4.10 -8.11 -6.46
N PRO A 289 3.45 -7.24 -5.66
CA PRO A 289 2.24 -7.61 -4.93
C PRO A 289 1.10 -8.10 -5.84
N PHE A 290 1.11 -7.72 -7.10
CA PHE A 290 0.15 -8.22 -8.08
C PHE A 290 0.23 -9.74 -8.29
N SER A 291 1.41 -10.33 -8.09
CA SER A 291 1.61 -11.78 -8.11
C SER A 291 0.86 -12.51 -6.97
N TYR A 292 0.51 -11.78 -5.91
CA TYR A 292 -0.18 -12.28 -4.71
C TYR A 292 -1.65 -11.84 -4.63
N ARG A 293 -2.22 -11.28 -5.71
CA ARG A 293 -3.55 -10.68 -5.66
C ARG A 293 -4.67 -11.60 -5.19
N SER A 294 -4.57 -12.91 -5.45
CA SER A 294 -5.53 -13.91 -4.98
C SER A 294 -5.45 -14.19 -3.46
N GLN A 295 -4.33 -13.87 -2.81
CA GLN A 295 -4.17 -13.92 -1.36
C GLN A 295 -4.59 -12.61 -0.68
N LEU A 296 -4.62 -11.50 -1.42
CA LEU A 296 -4.97 -10.18 -0.91
C LEU A 296 -6.48 -9.97 -0.84
N THR A 297 -7.19 -10.82 -0.09
CA THR A 297 -8.65 -10.81 0.01
C THR A 297 -9.21 -9.90 1.11
N GLN A 298 -8.38 -9.52 2.10
CA GLN A 298 -8.76 -8.63 3.20
C GLN A 298 -9.12 -7.23 2.70
N PRO A 299 -9.90 -6.44 3.48
CA PRO A 299 -10.14 -5.04 3.20
C PRO A 299 -8.85 -4.25 2.98
N LYS A 300 -8.85 -3.38 1.98
CA LYS A 300 -7.71 -2.52 1.63
C LYS A 300 -8.12 -1.09 1.36
N LEU A 301 -7.33 -0.14 1.88
CA LEU A 301 -7.45 1.29 1.63
C LEU A 301 -6.19 1.77 0.91
N ILE A 302 -6.29 2.11 -0.36
CA ILE A 302 -5.17 2.59 -1.17
C ILE A 302 -5.18 4.12 -1.13
N MET A 303 -4.08 4.72 -0.66
CA MET A 303 -3.95 6.17 -0.50
C MET A 303 -2.89 6.71 -1.46
N LEU A 304 -3.27 7.61 -2.36
CA LEU A 304 -2.42 8.12 -3.44
C LEU A 304 -2.48 9.65 -3.51
N GLY A 305 -1.36 10.27 -3.85
CA GLY A 305 -1.29 11.69 -4.19
C GLY A 305 -1.60 11.93 -5.66
N THR A 306 -2.37 12.98 -5.98
CA THR A 306 -2.68 13.29 -7.39
C THR A 306 -1.48 13.85 -8.18
N ASN A 307 -0.43 14.26 -7.49
CA ASN A 307 0.79 14.86 -8.03
C ASN A 307 2.04 14.04 -7.67
N ASP A 308 1.85 12.73 -7.39
CA ASP A 308 2.97 11.84 -7.07
C ASP A 308 3.95 11.76 -8.26
N ALA A 309 5.23 11.93 -7.98
CA ALA A 309 6.27 11.94 -8.99
C ALA A 309 6.72 10.53 -9.41
N TYR A 310 6.39 9.51 -8.64
CA TYR A 310 6.79 8.11 -8.92
C TYR A 310 5.90 7.43 -9.95
N TRP A 311 4.60 7.75 -10.01
CA TRP A 311 3.61 7.01 -10.80
C TRP A 311 2.68 7.94 -11.58
N PRO A 312 2.32 7.61 -12.83
CA PRO A 312 1.27 8.33 -13.53
C PRO A 312 -0.03 8.36 -12.72
N VAL A 313 -0.72 9.47 -12.76
CA VAL A 313 -1.89 9.74 -11.91
C VAL A 313 -3.01 8.69 -11.98
N ASP A 314 -3.09 7.94 -13.08
CA ASP A 314 -4.08 6.89 -13.32
C ASP A 314 -3.50 5.46 -13.31
N ALA A 315 -2.30 5.30 -12.76
CA ALA A 315 -1.58 4.02 -12.68
C ALA A 315 -2.37 2.91 -11.97
N LEU A 316 -3.17 3.26 -10.95
CA LEU A 316 -4.08 2.35 -10.26
C LEU A 316 -4.99 1.56 -11.20
N ASN A 317 -5.38 2.13 -12.34
CA ASN A 317 -6.28 1.47 -13.29
C ASN A 317 -5.68 0.19 -13.90
N LEU A 318 -4.35 0.02 -13.88
CA LEU A 318 -3.66 -1.14 -14.43
C LEU A 318 -3.85 -2.41 -13.61
N TYR A 319 -4.36 -2.30 -12.38
CA TYR A 319 -4.53 -3.46 -11.50
C TYR A 319 -5.82 -3.45 -10.66
N TRP A 320 -6.50 -2.31 -10.55
CA TRP A 320 -7.69 -2.15 -9.70
C TRP A 320 -8.75 -3.24 -9.88
N ASN A 321 -9.11 -3.54 -11.12
CA ASN A 321 -10.18 -4.51 -11.40
C ASN A 321 -9.80 -5.96 -11.07
N GLN A 322 -8.51 -6.24 -10.88
CA GLN A 322 -8.00 -7.57 -10.59
C GLN A 322 -7.71 -7.80 -9.10
N LEU A 323 -7.84 -6.75 -8.28
CA LEU A 323 -7.78 -6.90 -6.83
C LEU A 323 -9.07 -7.49 -6.30
N GLU A 324 -8.95 -8.50 -5.44
CA GLU A 324 -10.06 -9.16 -4.78
C GLU A 324 -10.42 -8.51 -3.43
N GLY A 325 -11.58 -8.86 -2.89
CA GLY A 325 -12.09 -8.37 -1.61
C GLY A 325 -12.52 -6.91 -1.61
N GLN A 326 -12.83 -6.39 -0.43
CA GLN A 326 -13.20 -4.98 -0.26
C GLN A 326 -11.98 -4.09 -0.52
N LYS A 327 -12.19 -3.06 -1.33
CA LYS A 327 -11.13 -2.12 -1.71
C LYS A 327 -11.67 -0.71 -1.82
N HIS A 328 -10.92 0.21 -1.25
CA HIS A 328 -11.26 1.62 -1.20
C HIS A 328 -10.07 2.45 -1.70
N ILE A 329 -10.35 3.61 -2.25
CA ILE A 329 -9.34 4.56 -2.76
C ILE A 329 -9.55 5.90 -2.07
N ILE A 330 -8.45 6.55 -1.77
CA ILE A 330 -8.40 7.99 -1.53
C ILE A 330 -7.31 8.58 -2.42
N TYR A 331 -7.70 9.54 -3.28
CA TYR A 331 -6.75 10.45 -3.88
C TYR A 331 -6.66 11.70 -3.02
N VAL A 332 -5.45 12.11 -2.65
CA VAL A 332 -5.20 13.37 -1.94
C VAL A 332 -4.89 14.44 -3.00
N PRO A 333 -5.82 15.38 -3.26
CA PRO A 333 -5.65 16.37 -4.32
C PRO A 333 -4.51 17.34 -4.02
N ASN A 334 -3.75 17.71 -5.04
CA ASN A 334 -2.59 18.61 -4.95
C ASN A 334 -1.49 18.15 -4.01
N ALA A 335 -1.46 16.88 -3.67
CA ALA A 335 -0.41 16.26 -2.86
C ALA A 335 0.48 15.36 -3.72
N GLY A 336 1.77 15.45 -3.50
CA GLY A 336 2.78 14.55 -4.07
C GLY A 336 2.96 13.29 -3.23
N HIS A 337 4.16 12.75 -3.26
CA HIS A 337 4.54 11.52 -2.53
C HIS A 337 4.43 11.64 -0.99
N GLY A 338 4.43 12.86 -0.45
CA GLY A 338 4.31 13.12 1.00
C GLY A 338 2.88 13.09 1.55
N LEU A 339 1.84 13.09 0.72
CA LEU A 339 0.43 13.17 1.14
C LEU A 339 0.17 14.33 2.12
N ASP A 340 0.52 15.55 1.76
CA ASP A 340 0.62 16.72 2.65
C ASP A 340 -0.70 17.11 3.36
N ASP A 341 -1.88 16.66 2.89
CA ASP A 341 -3.15 16.80 3.62
C ASP A 341 -3.32 15.68 4.66
N LEU A 342 -2.57 15.80 5.76
CA LEU A 342 -2.59 14.82 6.84
C LEU A 342 -3.98 14.67 7.49
N GLY A 343 -4.80 15.71 7.50
CA GLY A 343 -6.16 15.65 8.04
C GLY A 343 -7.04 14.68 7.24
N ARG A 344 -6.93 14.73 5.92
CA ARG A 344 -7.62 13.82 5.00
C ARG A 344 -7.15 12.38 5.16
N VAL A 345 -5.84 12.16 5.18
CA VAL A 345 -5.22 10.83 5.35
C VAL A 345 -5.61 10.24 6.69
N PHE A 346 -5.45 11.01 7.76
CA PHE A 346 -5.70 10.58 9.13
C PHE A 346 -7.18 10.24 9.39
N GLY A 347 -8.11 11.11 8.98
CA GLY A 347 -9.54 10.86 9.15
C GLY A 347 -10.02 9.63 8.37
N THR A 348 -9.48 9.44 7.15
CA THR A 348 -9.83 8.25 6.34
C THR A 348 -9.24 6.98 6.93
N MET A 349 -7.98 7.01 7.41
CA MET A 349 -7.37 5.89 8.12
C MET A 349 -8.14 5.53 9.39
N HIS A 350 -8.62 6.54 10.16
CA HIS A 350 -9.44 6.33 11.35
C HIS A 350 -10.72 5.55 11.02
N GLY A 351 -11.51 6.02 10.03
CA GLY A 351 -12.74 5.33 9.62
C GLY A 351 -12.47 3.90 9.13
N PHE A 352 -11.43 3.72 8.30
CA PHE A 352 -11.02 2.41 7.80
C PHE A 352 -10.61 1.45 8.93
N HIS A 353 -9.77 1.91 9.87
CA HIS A 353 -9.33 1.09 10.99
C HIS A 353 -10.49 0.72 11.93
N ARG A 354 -11.44 1.63 12.17
CA ARG A 354 -12.66 1.32 12.95
C ARG A 354 -13.51 0.24 12.26
N ALA A 355 -13.62 0.29 10.94
CA ALA A 355 -14.31 -0.75 10.17
C ALA A 355 -13.57 -2.10 10.25
N ALA A 356 -12.25 -2.10 10.17
CA ALA A 356 -11.43 -3.31 10.35
C ALA A 356 -11.62 -3.96 11.74
N ARG A 357 -11.92 -3.15 12.76
CA ARG A 357 -12.28 -3.61 14.13
C ARG A 357 -13.75 -4.05 14.26
N GLY A 358 -14.55 -4.00 13.19
CA GLY A 358 -15.98 -4.32 13.24
C GLY A 358 -16.85 -3.32 14.02
N LEU A 359 -16.36 -2.11 14.28
CA LEU A 359 -17.11 -1.07 15.00
C LEU A 359 -18.09 -0.32 14.10
N GLU A 360 -17.85 -0.31 12.81
CA GLU A 360 -18.68 0.30 11.78
C GLU A 360 -18.41 -0.37 10.41
N SER A 361 -19.11 0.02 9.37
CA SER A 361 -18.87 -0.44 8.01
C SER A 361 -18.26 0.65 7.15
N MET A 362 -17.45 0.28 6.17
CA MET A 362 -17.00 1.21 5.13
C MET A 362 -18.11 1.40 4.09
N PRO A 363 -18.38 2.64 3.67
CA PRO A 363 -19.29 2.89 2.56
C PRO A 363 -18.83 2.18 1.29
N GLN A 364 -19.76 1.54 0.59
CA GLN A 364 -19.46 0.87 -0.67
C GLN A 364 -19.80 1.77 -1.85
N LEU A 365 -18.78 2.28 -2.51
CA LEU A 365 -18.92 3.10 -3.70
C LEU A 365 -18.98 2.21 -4.94
N LYS A 366 -19.92 2.52 -5.82
CA LYS A 366 -20.02 1.93 -7.16
C LYS A 366 -20.00 3.05 -8.18
N TRP A 367 -19.20 2.89 -9.22
CA TRP A 367 -19.10 3.88 -10.29
C TRP A 367 -18.89 3.21 -11.65
N GLU A 368 -19.29 3.92 -12.68
CA GLU A 368 -19.11 3.53 -14.07
C GLU A 368 -18.71 4.74 -14.89
N PHE A 369 -17.84 4.52 -15.86
CA PHE A 369 -17.41 5.53 -16.82
C PHE A 369 -17.96 5.13 -18.20
N GLU A 370 -18.63 6.06 -18.87
CA GLU A 370 -19.17 5.88 -20.21
C GLU A 370 -18.63 7.00 -21.10
N GLU A 371 -17.91 6.64 -22.16
CA GLU A 371 -17.40 7.63 -23.12
C GLU A 371 -18.55 8.14 -23.98
N THR A 372 -18.64 9.47 -24.16
CA THR A 372 -19.63 10.16 -24.98
C THR A 372 -18.96 10.90 -26.15
N GLY A 373 -19.77 11.41 -27.10
CA GLY A 373 -19.22 12.20 -28.20
C GLY A 373 -18.40 13.39 -27.77
N ASP A 374 -18.80 14.04 -26.65
CA ASP A 374 -18.20 15.28 -26.16
C ASP A 374 -17.31 15.12 -24.92
N GLY A 375 -17.17 13.88 -24.39
CA GLY A 375 -16.38 13.65 -23.18
C GLY A 375 -16.67 12.30 -22.53
N MET A 376 -16.94 12.31 -21.23
CA MET A 376 -17.21 11.11 -20.43
C MET A 376 -18.26 11.39 -19.37
N THR A 377 -19.20 10.47 -19.22
CA THR A 377 -20.15 10.46 -18.12
C THR A 377 -19.62 9.56 -17.01
N LEU A 378 -19.50 10.09 -15.80
CA LEU A 378 -19.21 9.35 -14.59
C LEU A 378 -20.48 9.20 -13.77
N THR A 379 -20.96 7.97 -13.63
CA THR A 379 -22.04 7.64 -12.70
C THR A 379 -21.48 7.11 -11.39
N PHE A 380 -22.13 7.49 -10.29
CA PHE A 380 -21.69 7.21 -8.94
C PHE A 380 -22.88 6.84 -8.06
N LYS A 381 -22.69 5.88 -7.17
CA LYS A 381 -23.62 5.50 -6.12
C LYS A 381 -22.85 5.07 -4.89
N SER A 382 -23.31 5.50 -3.72
CA SER A 382 -22.89 5.00 -2.40
C SER A 382 -24.07 4.27 -1.74
N ASP A 383 -23.82 3.25 -0.95
CA ASP A 383 -24.81 2.58 -0.10
C ASP A 383 -25.09 3.36 1.20
N GLU A 384 -24.23 4.31 1.54
CA GLU A 384 -24.40 5.29 2.62
C GLU A 384 -24.48 6.70 2.02
N LEU A 385 -25.33 7.57 2.58
CA LEU A 385 -25.43 8.96 2.12
C LEU A 385 -24.16 9.74 2.52
N PRO A 386 -23.38 10.24 1.56
CA PRO A 386 -22.22 11.08 1.89
C PRO A 386 -22.65 12.47 2.32
N ASP A 387 -21.88 13.09 3.22
CA ASP A 387 -22.06 14.48 3.65
C ASP A 387 -21.83 15.44 2.49
N SER A 388 -20.86 15.12 1.63
CA SER A 388 -20.63 15.87 0.40
C SER A 388 -20.05 14.99 -0.71
N VAL A 389 -20.24 15.43 -1.96
CA VAL A 389 -19.54 14.88 -3.13
C VAL A 389 -18.92 16.02 -3.91
N SER A 390 -17.68 15.85 -4.31
CA SER A 390 -16.92 16.79 -5.11
C SER A 390 -16.39 16.15 -6.39
N LEU A 391 -16.54 16.83 -7.52
CA LEU A 391 -15.83 16.51 -8.75
C LEU A 391 -14.49 17.23 -8.72
N TRP A 392 -13.40 16.50 -8.65
CA TRP A 392 -12.05 17.02 -8.80
C TRP A 392 -11.60 16.95 -10.25
N THR A 393 -10.99 18.02 -10.73
CA THR A 393 -10.47 18.11 -12.11
C THR A 393 -9.14 18.83 -12.15
N ALA A 394 -8.27 18.40 -13.06
CA ALA A 394 -7.05 19.08 -13.44
C ALA A 394 -6.87 19.07 -14.97
N THR A 395 -6.13 20.02 -15.51
CA THR A 395 -5.74 20.09 -16.92
C THR A 395 -4.23 20.27 -17.04
N ALA A 396 -3.63 19.64 -18.07
CA ALA A 396 -2.22 19.74 -18.38
C ALA A 396 -2.00 19.77 -19.91
N GLU A 397 -0.88 20.31 -20.37
CA GLU A 397 -0.53 20.36 -21.81
C GLU A 397 -0.15 18.97 -22.34
N SER A 398 0.45 18.14 -21.49
CA SER A 398 0.79 16.74 -21.75
C SER A 398 0.05 15.83 -20.75
N ARG A 399 0.30 14.52 -20.83
CA ARG A 399 -0.24 13.54 -19.86
C ARG A 399 0.46 13.58 -18.50
N ASP A 400 1.38 14.50 -18.29
CA ASP A 400 2.08 14.74 -17.03
C ASP A 400 1.27 15.68 -16.12
N PHE A 401 0.73 15.13 -15.04
CA PHE A 401 -0.06 15.86 -14.07
C PHE A 401 0.71 16.16 -12.77
N ARG A 402 2.01 15.90 -12.72
CA ARG A 402 2.82 16.13 -11.52
C ARG A 402 2.78 17.56 -11.01
N GLU A 403 2.73 18.54 -11.92
CA GLU A 403 2.64 19.99 -11.60
C GLU A 403 1.22 20.56 -11.79
N ALA A 404 0.24 19.72 -12.12
CA ALA A 404 -1.12 20.19 -12.37
C ALA A 404 -1.80 20.64 -11.08
N LYS A 405 -2.64 21.69 -11.20
CA LYS A 405 -3.46 22.17 -10.09
C LYS A 405 -4.85 21.57 -10.16
N TRP A 406 -5.21 20.81 -9.14
CA TRP A 406 -6.52 20.22 -8.99
C TRP A 406 -7.48 21.22 -8.33
N SER A 407 -8.67 21.30 -8.88
CA SER A 407 -9.77 22.10 -8.36
C SER A 407 -11.03 21.25 -8.21
N SER A 408 -11.84 21.55 -7.22
CA SER A 408 -13.07 20.83 -6.97
C SER A 408 -14.31 21.67 -7.29
N LYS A 409 -15.37 20.95 -7.68
CA LYS A 409 -16.72 21.47 -7.80
C LYS A 409 -17.65 20.60 -6.97
N SER A 410 -18.36 21.20 -6.02
CA SER A 410 -19.36 20.50 -5.24
C SER A 410 -20.51 20.02 -6.13
N ILE A 411 -20.94 18.79 -5.91
CA ILE A 411 -22.04 18.14 -6.63
C ILE A 411 -23.18 17.90 -5.64
N LYS A 412 -24.41 18.30 -6.01
CA LYS A 412 -25.57 18.10 -5.15
C LYS A 412 -25.89 16.61 -5.06
N VAL A 413 -25.90 16.11 -3.84
CA VAL A 413 -26.31 14.73 -3.52
C VAL A 413 -27.79 14.70 -3.18
N ILE A 414 -28.49 13.68 -3.62
CA ILE A 414 -29.87 13.38 -3.25
C ILE A 414 -29.91 11.93 -2.79
N ASP A 415 -30.44 11.71 -1.59
CA ASP A 415 -30.47 10.40 -0.97
C ASP A 415 -31.14 9.34 -1.87
N GLY A 416 -30.52 8.16 -1.94
CA GLY A 416 -30.97 7.02 -2.73
C GLY A 416 -30.84 7.18 -4.26
N GLN A 417 -30.37 8.33 -4.76
CA GLN A 417 -30.23 8.56 -6.20
C GLN A 417 -28.83 8.22 -6.72
N LYS A 418 -28.79 7.69 -7.94
CA LYS A 418 -27.56 7.56 -8.73
C LYS A 418 -27.16 8.96 -9.21
N LEU A 419 -25.96 9.38 -8.87
CA LEU A 419 -25.37 10.61 -9.35
C LEU A 419 -24.78 10.41 -10.74
N SER A 420 -24.98 11.37 -11.64
CA SER A 420 -24.35 11.38 -12.96
C SER A 420 -23.70 12.73 -13.22
N VAL A 421 -22.44 12.71 -13.63
CA VAL A 421 -21.65 13.90 -13.91
C VAL A 421 -21.00 13.79 -15.29
N GLU A 422 -21.21 14.78 -16.13
CA GLU A 422 -20.58 14.89 -17.45
C GLU A 422 -19.29 15.68 -17.34
N VAL A 423 -18.20 15.16 -17.88
CA VAL A 423 -16.90 15.81 -17.99
C VAL A 423 -16.51 15.92 -19.45
N GLY A 424 -16.54 17.14 -19.97
CA GLY A 424 -16.22 17.40 -21.37
C GLY A 424 -14.72 17.21 -21.68
N ARG A 425 -14.42 16.87 -22.94
CA ARG A 425 -13.06 16.82 -23.46
C ARG A 425 -12.36 18.17 -23.31
N PRO A 426 -11.06 18.20 -23.06
CA PRO A 426 -10.31 19.46 -23.09
C PRO A 426 -10.23 20.00 -24.54
N LYS A 427 -10.16 21.30 -24.71
CA LYS A 427 -9.95 21.93 -26.03
C LYS A 427 -8.53 21.71 -26.56
N ALA A 428 -7.56 21.51 -25.67
CA ALA A 428 -6.17 21.20 -25.96
C ALA A 428 -5.59 20.45 -24.76
N GLY A 429 -4.55 19.65 -24.98
CA GLY A 429 -3.88 18.88 -23.93
C GLY A 429 -4.78 17.78 -23.35
N TYR A 430 -4.72 17.64 -22.04
CA TYR A 430 -5.35 16.54 -21.29
C TYR A 430 -6.15 17.10 -20.11
N ARG A 431 -7.18 16.36 -19.72
CA ARG A 431 -7.98 16.59 -18.50
C ARG A 431 -8.05 15.32 -17.70
N SER A 432 -7.73 15.41 -16.43
CA SER A 432 -7.92 14.31 -15.47
C SER A 432 -9.03 14.65 -14.48
N PHE A 433 -9.77 13.64 -13.99
CA PHE A 433 -10.88 13.83 -13.07
C PHE A 433 -11.23 12.57 -12.27
N PHE A 434 -11.85 12.80 -11.11
CA PHE A 434 -12.47 11.78 -10.27
C PHE A 434 -13.55 12.39 -9.38
N LEU A 435 -14.43 11.57 -8.82
CA LEU A 435 -15.35 11.98 -7.75
C LEU A 435 -14.78 11.58 -6.39
N GLU A 436 -14.99 12.44 -5.41
CA GLU A 436 -14.69 12.21 -4.02
C GLU A 436 -15.95 12.39 -3.19
N ALA A 437 -16.24 11.42 -2.32
CA ALA A 437 -17.30 11.47 -1.32
C ALA A 437 -16.68 11.65 0.06
N SER A 438 -17.29 12.50 0.91
CA SER A 438 -16.89 12.65 2.31
C SER A 438 -17.97 12.15 3.25
N TYR A 439 -17.54 11.63 4.40
CA TYR A 439 -18.39 11.10 5.47
C TYR A 439 -17.81 11.52 6.82
N ASP A 440 -18.65 11.80 7.80
CA ASP A 440 -18.18 11.96 9.19
C ASP A 440 -18.02 10.60 9.87
N ARG A 441 -16.90 10.42 10.55
CA ARG A 441 -16.64 9.24 11.38
C ARG A 441 -16.17 9.68 12.76
N ASN A 442 -17.16 9.83 13.66
CA ASN A 442 -16.93 10.32 15.04
C ASN A 442 -16.23 11.69 15.07
N GLY A 443 -16.69 12.62 14.27
CA GLY A 443 -16.15 13.98 14.22
C GLY A 443 -14.86 14.13 13.39
N LEU A 444 -14.44 13.07 12.69
CA LEU A 444 -13.33 13.12 11.75
C LEU A 444 -13.83 12.90 10.33
N PRO A 445 -13.42 13.73 9.37
CA PRO A 445 -13.81 13.57 7.98
C PRO A 445 -13.09 12.37 7.36
N MET A 446 -13.86 11.45 6.79
CA MET A 446 -13.38 10.34 5.98
C MET A 446 -13.68 10.59 4.51
N PHE A 447 -12.73 10.33 3.63
CA PHE A 447 -12.86 10.56 2.20
C PHE A 447 -12.68 9.27 1.42
N LEU A 448 -13.51 9.05 0.40
CA LEU A 448 -13.39 7.94 -0.53
C LEU A 448 -13.53 8.46 -1.97
N SER A 449 -12.70 7.95 -2.87
CA SER A 449 -12.64 8.39 -4.26
C SER A 449 -13.10 7.29 -5.23
N THR A 450 -13.58 7.70 -6.41
CA THR A 450 -13.64 6.81 -7.58
C THR A 450 -12.25 6.62 -8.17
N ASN A 451 -12.09 5.67 -9.11
CA ASN A 451 -10.91 5.70 -9.98
C ASN A 451 -10.85 7.04 -10.73
N LEU A 452 -9.63 7.38 -11.09
CA LEU A 452 -9.33 8.57 -11.88
C LEU A 452 -9.30 8.20 -13.38
N ARG A 453 -9.71 9.15 -14.25
CA ARG A 453 -9.62 9.02 -15.71
C ARG A 453 -8.91 10.22 -16.31
N VAL A 454 -8.29 9.98 -17.47
CA VAL A 454 -7.61 11.00 -18.27
C VAL A 454 -8.26 11.09 -19.64
N LEU A 455 -8.75 12.26 -20.02
CA LEU A 455 -9.28 12.58 -21.34
C LEU A 455 -8.27 13.39 -22.16
N SER A 456 -8.15 13.04 -23.44
CA SER A 456 -7.52 13.87 -24.46
C SER A 456 -8.59 14.62 -25.28
N THR A 457 -8.18 15.36 -26.29
CA THR A 457 -9.08 15.98 -27.28
C THR A 457 -9.86 14.94 -28.11
N GLU A 458 -9.38 13.68 -28.17
CA GLU A 458 -9.96 12.60 -28.97
C GLU A 458 -10.85 11.65 -28.15
N GLY A 459 -10.73 11.64 -26.82
CA GLY A 459 -11.46 10.76 -25.91
C GLY A 459 -10.62 10.29 -24.74
N GLU A 460 -10.95 9.13 -24.15
CA GLU A 460 -10.18 8.56 -23.05
C GLU A 460 -8.75 8.25 -23.50
N SER A 461 -7.79 8.82 -22.79
CA SER A 461 -6.37 8.54 -23.02
C SER A 461 -5.90 7.45 -22.06
N LYS A 462 -5.61 6.28 -22.61
CA LYS A 462 -5.10 5.11 -21.89
C LYS A 462 -4.09 4.36 -22.74
N PRO A 463 -3.16 3.60 -22.13
CA PRO A 463 -2.27 2.74 -22.89
C PRO A 463 -3.09 1.73 -23.71
N LYS A 464 -2.57 1.37 -24.90
CA LYS A 464 -3.15 0.24 -25.64
C LYS A 464 -2.94 -1.02 -24.80
N GLN A 465 -4.02 -1.73 -24.55
CA GLN A 465 -3.95 -3.08 -24.00
C GLN A 465 -3.83 -4.03 -25.19
N ASP A 466 -2.66 -4.65 -25.35
CA ASP A 466 -2.45 -5.73 -26.33
C ASP A 466 -3.11 -7.03 -25.87
#